data_6d2f8106adb354cd78660bb1fb7a924d
#
_entry.id   6d2f8106adb354cd78660bb1fb7a924d
#
_cell.length_a   1.000
_cell.length_b   1.000
_cell.length_c   1.000
_cell.angle_alpha   90.00
_cell.angle_beta   90.00
_cell.angle_gamma   90.00
#
_symmetry.space_group_name_H-M   'P 1'
#
loop_
_entity.id
_entity.type
_entity.pdbx_description
1 polymer ?
#
loop_
_entity_poly.entity_id
_entity_poly.type
_entity_poly.pdbx_seq_one_letter_code
_entity_poly.pdbx_strand_id
1 'polypeptide(L)'
;NVTIFLEQVAAGDHQGELVAQLTTLEGDVVATHSQAISGSFPRVEFSLSNLTGIRLWDVDNPALYQLNISIGGTNFSHQFSTRVGFRQTEFTADGFLLNGKKLKLRGINRHQSYPYVGYAMGDHAQMADADLIKNEFKFNLVRTSHYPQAPAFLDRCDELGLLVFEEIPGWQHIGDEVWQQGAITNVRAMIERDWNHPSIILWGVRINESRDCDDFYTQTNQLAHALDPSRQTGGVRCHANSTLLEDVYTMNDFVLNGGDVALRKPQQVTGLDRQVPYMVTEFNGHMFPTKRFDCEERQHEHVLRHLRVLDACYADPNIAGCIAWCLFDYNTHKDFGSGDRICYHGISDMFRMPKFAAYVYKSQCDVADEPVMHPVTFWARGERCECLILPLIILTNCDERSEE
;
A
#
# COMPACT_ATOMS: atom_id res chain seq x y z
N ASN A 1 -10.47 -21.78 -3.45
CA ASN A 1 -10.89 -22.39 -2.18
C ASN A 1 -11.55 -21.33 -1.31
N VAL A 2 -12.53 -21.74 -0.50
CA VAL A 2 -13.20 -20.92 0.51
C VAL A 2 -13.01 -21.62 1.85
N THR A 3 -12.56 -20.85 2.85
CA THR A 3 -12.48 -21.30 4.24
C THR A 3 -13.38 -20.43 5.09
N ILE A 4 -14.27 -21.03 5.86
CA ILE A 4 -15.21 -20.34 6.74
C ILE A 4 -14.89 -20.74 8.17
N PHE A 5 -14.68 -19.73 9.03
CA PHE A 5 -14.53 -19.94 10.46
C PHE A 5 -15.90 -19.74 11.13
N LEU A 6 -16.31 -20.70 11.93
CA LEU A 6 -17.58 -20.69 12.61
C LEU A 6 -17.36 -20.55 14.11
N GLU A 7 -17.96 -19.52 14.70
CA GLU A 7 -18.02 -19.37 16.15
C GLU A 7 -19.34 -19.92 16.66
N GLN A 8 -19.27 -20.92 17.52
CA GLN A 8 -20.45 -21.56 18.08
C GLN A 8 -20.82 -20.91 19.42
N VAL A 9 -21.96 -20.24 19.45
CA VAL A 9 -22.44 -19.50 20.64
C VAL A 9 -23.13 -20.40 21.67
N ALA A 10 -23.60 -21.60 21.28
CA ALA A 10 -24.27 -22.53 22.19
C ALA A 10 -23.75 -23.96 22.05
N ALA A 11 -23.61 -24.67 23.17
CA ALA A 11 -23.26 -26.08 23.16
C ALA A 11 -24.43 -26.90 22.65
N GLY A 12 -24.18 -27.86 21.73
CA GLY A 12 -25.19 -28.79 21.21
C GLY A 12 -24.79 -29.35 19.83
N ASP A 13 -25.44 -30.44 19.44
CA ASP A 13 -25.35 -31.00 18.10
C ASP A 13 -26.26 -30.15 17.19
N HIS A 14 -25.67 -29.31 16.36
CA HIS A 14 -26.39 -28.55 15.37
C HIS A 14 -26.39 -29.31 14.03
N GLN A 15 -27.57 -29.42 13.43
CA GLN A 15 -27.74 -29.94 12.07
C GLN A 15 -28.31 -28.82 11.21
N GLY A 16 -27.71 -28.63 10.04
CA GLY A 16 -28.12 -27.58 9.13
C GLY A 16 -27.45 -27.68 7.78
N GLU A 17 -27.63 -26.64 7.01
CA GLU A 17 -27.01 -26.48 5.70
C GLU A 17 -26.22 -25.18 5.66
N LEU A 18 -25.04 -25.26 5.06
CA LEU A 18 -24.23 -24.12 4.67
C LEU A 18 -24.38 -23.93 3.17
N VAL A 19 -24.77 -22.73 2.74
CA VAL A 19 -24.79 -22.34 1.32
C VAL A 19 -23.84 -21.17 1.10
N ALA A 20 -22.96 -21.32 0.13
CA ALA A 20 -22.08 -20.26 -0.32
C ALA A 20 -22.41 -19.92 -1.77
N GLN A 21 -22.65 -18.65 -2.03
CA GLN A 21 -22.97 -18.15 -3.35
C GLN A 21 -22.03 -17.01 -3.75
N LEU A 22 -21.32 -17.21 -4.86
CA LEU A 22 -20.52 -16.17 -5.49
C LEU A 22 -21.38 -15.47 -6.54
N THR A 23 -21.50 -14.15 -6.47
CA THR A 23 -22.23 -13.34 -7.45
C THR A 23 -21.36 -12.22 -7.99
N THR A 24 -21.72 -11.68 -9.15
CA THR A 24 -21.25 -10.36 -9.56
C THR A 24 -21.84 -9.29 -8.63
N LEU A 25 -21.36 -8.07 -8.70
CA LEU A 25 -21.92 -6.96 -7.91
C LEU A 25 -23.34 -6.59 -8.38
N GLU A 26 -23.69 -6.92 -9.63
CA GLU A 26 -25.02 -6.75 -10.21
C GLU A 26 -26.01 -7.84 -9.75
N GLY A 27 -25.51 -8.89 -9.08
CA GLY A 27 -26.30 -9.97 -8.50
C GLY A 27 -26.38 -11.24 -9.35
N ASP A 28 -25.69 -11.31 -10.47
CA ASP A 28 -25.64 -12.52 -11.31
C ASP A 28 -24.87 -13.62 -10.61
N VAL A 29 -25.45 -14.80 -10.49
CA VAL A 29 -24.83 -15.96 -9.83
C VAL A 29 -23.74 -16.55 -10.70
N VAL A 30 -22.52 -16.58 -10.18
CA VAL A 30 -21.33 -17.17 -10.82
C VAL A 30 -21.15 -18.62 -10.40
N ALA A 31 -21.31 -18.91 -9.11
CA ALA A 31 -21.21 -20.26 -8.56
C ALA A 31 -21.99 -20.39 -7.25
N THR A 32 -22.44 -21.60 -6.97
CA THR A 32 -23.08 -21.96 -5.70
C THR A 32 -22.49 -23.26 -5.18
N HIS A 33 -22.26 -23.33 -3.87
CA HIS A 33 -21.89 -24.55 -3.15
C HIS A 33 -22.86 -24.71 -1.99
N SER A 34 -23.28 -25.96 -1.77
CA SER A 34 -24.17 -26.31 -0.67
C SER A 34 -23.61 -27.56 0.04
N GLN A 35 -23.56 -27.50 1.36
CA GLN A 35 -23.00 -28.58 2.19
C GLN A 35 -23.82 -28.74 3.46
N ALA A 36 -24.22 -29.98 3.76
CA ALA A 36 -24.80 -30.31 5.05
C ALA A 36 -23.73 -30.20 6.15
N ILE A 37 -24.12 -29.63 7.26
CA ILE A 37 -23.28 -29.53 8.46
C ILE A 37 -23.97 -30.23 9.62
N SER A 38 -23.20 -30.98 10.42
CA SER A 38 -23.70 -31.68 11.62
C SER A 38 -22.62 -31.76 12.69
N GLY A 39 -22.93 -31.42 13.94
CA GLY A 39 -21.98 -31.41 15.07
C GLY A 39 -21.37 -30.06 15.39
N SER A 40 -20.21 -30.04 16.02
CA SER A 40 -19.45 -28.79 16.33
C SER A 40 -18.34 -28.60 15.31
N PHE A 41 -18.37 -27.49 14.56
CA PHE A 41 -17.37 -27.19 13.52
C PHE A 41 -16.77 -25.82 13.77
N PRO A 42 -15.50 -25.71 14.13
CA PRO A 42 -14.82 -24.42 14.18
C PRO A 42 -14.43 -23.91 12.77
N ARG A 43 -14.40 -24.80 11.75
CA ARG A 43 -13.94 -24.48 10.42
C ARG A 43 -14.60 -25.36 9.36
N VAL A 44 -15.04 -24.75 8.27
CA VAL A 44 -15.56 -25.45 7.08
C VAL A 44 -14.74 -25.02 5.87
N GLU A 45 -14.29 -25.98 5.08
CA GLU A 45 -13.55 -25.74 3.85
C GLU A 45 -14.24 -26.39 2.67
N PHE A 46 -14.30 -25.68 1.56
CA PHE A 46 -14.79 -26.19 0.28
C PHE A 46 -14.15 -25.46 -0.89
N SER A 47 -14.32 -26.00 -2.09
CA SER A 47 -13.88 -25.38 -3.32
C SER A 47 -15.07 -25.02 -4.18
N LEU A 48 -15.14 -23.76 -4.63
CA LEU A 48 -15.97 -23.37 -5.74
C LEU A 48 -15.24 -23.77 -7.03
N SER A 49 -15.76 -24.77 -7.74
CA SER A 49 -15.16 -25.29 -8.96
C SER A 49 -15.92 -24.81 -10.20
N ASN A 50 -15.31 -24.95 -11.37
CA ASN A 50 -15.90 -24.63 -12.67
C ASN A 50 -16.30 -23.14 -12.79
N LEU A 51 -15.53 -22.25 -12.18
CA LEU A 51 -15.73 -20.82 -12.35
C LEU A 51 -15.41 -20.43 -13.80
N THR A 52 -16.42 -19.96 -14.53
CA THR A 52 -16.29 -19.51 -15.91
C THR A 52 -16.60 -18.02 -16.00
N GLY A 53 -15.94 -17.31 -16.92
CA GLY A 53 -16.20 -15.89 -17.13
C GLY A 53 -15.71 -14.97 -16.00
N ILE A 54 -14.84 -15.46 -15.12
CA ILE A 54 -14.23 -14.63 -14.07
C ILE A 54 -13.34 -13.58 -14.73
N ARG A 55 -13.61 -12.31 -14.41
CA ARG A 55 -12.71 -11.19 -14.70
C ARG A 55 -11.72 -11.05 -13.57
N LEU A 56 -10.44 -10.98 -13.89
CA LEU A 56 -9.40 -10.75 -12.89
C LEU A 56 -9.46 -9.31 -12.40
N TRP A 57 -9.24 -9.12 -11.11
CA TRP A 57 -9.02 -7.81 -10.51
C TRP A 57 -7.66 -7.26 -10.97
N ASP A 58 -7.64 -6.02 -11.43
CA ASP A 58 -6.45 -5.36 -11.96
C ASP A 58 -6.49 -3.86 -11.59
N VAL A 59 -5.37 -3.18 -11.71
CA VAL A 59 -5.26 -1.74 -11.39
C VAL A 59 -6.12 -0.86 -12.30
N ASP A 60 -6.39 -1.31 -13.53
CA ASP A 60 -7.19 -0.58 -14.53
C ASP A 60 -8.62 -1.15 -14.67
N ASN A 61 -8.85 -2.35 -14.15
CA ASN A 61 -10.15 -3.01 -14.15
C ASN A 61 -10.37 -3.78 -12.84
N PRO A 62 -10.72 -3.11 -11.75
CA PRO A 62 -10.83 -3.71 -10.41
C PRO A 62 -12.12 -4.53 -10.27
N ALA A 63 -12.19 -5.66 -10.96
CA ALA A 63 -13.35 -6.54 -10.95
C ALA A 63 -13.54 -7.20 -9.58
N LEU A 64 -14.66 -6.92 -8.94
CA LEU A 64 -15.04 -7.46 -7.64
C LEU A 64 -16.27 -8.35 -7.76
N TYR A 65 -16.39 -9.27 -6.81
CA TYR A 65 -17.49 -10.20 -6.65
C TYR A 65 -17.99 -10.17 -5.22
N GLN A 66 -19.24 -10.59 -5.00
CA GLN A 66 -19.82 -10.74 -3.68
C GLN A 66 -19.87 -12.23 -3.32
N LEU A 67 -19.24 -12.61 -2.22
CA LEU A 67 -19.36 -13.95 -1.63
C LEU A 67 -20.38 -13.87 -0.49
N ASN A 68 -21.52 -14.51 -0.69
CA ASN A 68 -22.61 -14.60 0.27
C ASN A 68 -22.60 -15.98 0.91
N ILE A 69 -22.53 -16.04 2.22
CA ILE A 69 -22.57 -17.25 3.02
C ILE A 69 -23.82 -17.24 3.86
N SER A 70 -24.61 -18.29 3.78
CA SER A 70 -25.71 -18.52 4.70
C SER A 70 -25.54 -19.88 5.38
N ILE A 71 -25.84 -19.91 6.66
CA ILE A 71 -25.86 -21.12 7.46
C ILE A 71 -27.18 -21.17 8.20
N GLY A 72 -27.89 -22.28 8.12
CA GLY A 72 -29.19 -22.40 8.74
C GLY A 72 -29.53 -23.83 9.12
N GLY A 73 -30.33 -23.98 10.17
CA GLY A 73 -30.84 -25.23 10.67
C GLY A 73 -32.18 -25.00 11.37
N THR A 74 -32.67 -26.00 12.10
CA THR A 74 -34.02 -25.96 12.71
C THR A 74 -34.19 -24.78 13.67
N ASN A 75 -33.14 -24.37 14.39
CA ASN A 75 -33.20 -23.38 15.47
C ASN A 75 -32.20 -22.23 15.34
N PHE A 76 -31.51 -22.12 14.22
CA PHE A 76 -30.54 -21.07 14.00
C PHE A 76 -30.50 -20.67 12.52
N SER A 77 -30.13 -19.43 12.27
CA SER A 77 -29.75 -18.95 10.95
C SER A 77 -28.75 -17.79 11.09
N HIS A 78 -27.75 -17.77 10.21
CA HIS A 78 -26.80 -16.67 10.13
C HIS A 78 -26.44 -16.40 8.68
N GLN A 79 -26.13 -15.15 8.37
CA GLN A 79 -25.68 -14.74 7.04
C GLN A 79 -24.45 -13.85 7.17
N PHE A 80 -23.51 -14.03 6.27
CA PHE A 80 -22.31 -13.23 6.14
C PHE A 80 -22.06 -12.92 4.68
N SER A 81 -21.57 -11.74 4.40
CA SER A 81 -21.30 -11.30 3.04
C SER A 81 -19.99 -10.54 2.99
N THR A 82 -19.13 -10.84 2.03
CA THR A 82 -17.86 -10.15 1.83
C THR A 82 -17.57 -9.98 0.35
N ARG A 83 -16.88 -8.91 0.00
CA ARG A 83 -16.36 -8.72 -1.36
C ARG A 83 -15.07 -9.50 -1.54
N VAL A 84 -14.83 -9.99 -2.74
CA VAL A 84 -13.62 -10.71 -3.11
C VAL A 84 -13.22 -10.33 -4.54
N GLY A 85 -11.94 -10.41 -4.84
CA GLY A 85 -11.40 -10.25 -6.18
C GLY A 85 -10.44 -11.40 -6.51
N PHE A 86 -10.35 -11.74 -7.79
CA PHE A 86 -9.46 -12.80 -8.27
C PHE A 86 -8.28 -12.19 -9.00
N ARG A 87 -7.07 -12.44 -8.52
CA ARG A 87 -5.85 -11.96 -9.14
C ARG A 87 -4.67 -12.87 -8.83
N GLN A 88 -3.60 -12.71 -9.56
CA GLN A 88 -2.29 -13.29 -9.27
C GLN A 88 -1.27 -12.17 -9.11
N THR A 89 -0.49 -12.21 -8.03
CA THR A 89 0.60 -11.27 -7.79
C THR A 89 1.89 -12.01 -7.50
N GLU A 90 3.00 -11.49 -8.01
CA GLU A 90 4.30 -12.11 -7.78
C GLU A 90 5.41 -11.05 -7.82
N PHE A 91 6.18 -10.97 -6.75
CA PHE A 91 7.46 -10.26 -6.74
C PHE A 91 8.56 -11.23 -7.14
N THR A 92 9.29 -10.86 -8.16
CA THR A 92 10.44 -11.60 -8.69
C THR A 92 11.71 -10.76 -8.63
N ALA A 93 12.86 -11.38 -8.91
CA ALA A 93 14.12 -10.66 -9.03
C ALA A 93 14.11 -9.61 -10.17
N ASP A 94 13.21 -9.77 -11.14
CA ASP A 94 13.06 -8.89 -12.32
C ASP A 94 11.91 -7.87 -12.19
N GLY A 95 11.32 -7.74 -11.01
CA GLY A 95 10.25 -6.80 -10.72
C GLY A 95 8.95 -7.46 -10.25
N PHE A 96 7.85 -6.72 -10.32
CA PHE A 96 6.51 -7.15 -9.90
C PHE A 96 5.63 -7.53 -11.08
N LEU A 97 4.86 -8.62 -10.92
CA LEU A 97 3.89 -9.12 -11.88
C LEU A 97 2.48 -9.06 -11.28
N LEU A 98 1.53 -8.48 -12.02
CA LEU A 98 0.10 -8.56 -11.75
C LEU A 98 -0.56 -9.31 -12.92
N ASN A 99 -1.24 -10.43 -12.60
CA ASN A 99 -1.88 -11.30 -13.60
C ASN A 99 -0.95 -11.71 -14.73
N GLY A 100 0.33 -11.98 -14.39
CA GLY A 100 1.38 -12.35 -15.33
C GLY A 100 1.96 -11.20 -16.17
N LYS A 101 1.48 -9.97 -15.98
CA LYS A 101 1.99 -8.77 -16.67
C LYS A 101 2.92 -7.99 -15.73
N LYS A 102 4.05 -7.54 -16.28
CA LYS A 102 5.00 -6.70 -15.54
C LYS A 102 4.38 -5.33 -15.26
N LEU A 103 4.42 -4.92 -14.02
CA LEU A 103 3.94 -3.62 -13.55
C LEU A 103 5.02 -2.95 -12.69
N LYS A 104 5.43 -1.74 -13.07
CA LYS A 104 6.31 -0.93 -12.24
C LYS A 104 5.50 -0.26 -11.14
N LEU A 105 5.85 -0.53 -9.89
CA LEU A 105 5.15 0.02 -8.75
C LEU A 105 5.58 1.46 -8.48
N ARG A 106 4.59 2.36 -8.48
CA ARG A 106 4.74 3.78 -8.16
C ARG A 106 3.89 4.07 -6.94
N GLY A 107 4.53 4.13 -5.77
CA GLY A 107 3.87 4.14 -4.50
C GLY A 107 4.03 5.42 -3.69
N ILE A 108 3.16 5.55 -2.70
CA ILE A 108 3.17 6.60 -1.69
C ILE A 108 2.91 6.00 -0.30
N ASN A 109 3.63 6.47 0.72
CA ASN A 109 3.37 6.14 2.11
C ASN A 109 2.24 7.01 2.65
N ARG A 110 1.33 6.43 3.43
CA ARG A 110 0.21 7.14 4.03
C ARG A 110 0.13 6.93 5.53
N HIS A 111 0.14 8.04 6.30
CA HIS A 111 -0.35 8.07 7.66
C HIS A 111 -1.87 8.29 7.67
N GLN A 112 -2.59 7.49 8.47
CA GLN A 112 -4.04 7.64 8.67
C GLN A 112 -4.31 8.76 9.68
N SER A 113 -4.11 10.01 9.29
CA SER A 113 -4.35 11.15 10.17
C SER A 113 -4.97 12.33 9.45
N TYR A 114 -5.76 13.11 10.17
CA TYR A 114 -6.36 14.35 9.68
C TYR A 114 -6.25 15.44 10.75
N PRO A 115 -6.08 16.72 10.36
CA PRO A 115 -6.04 17.82 11.32
C PRO A 115 -7.23 17.81 12.28
N TYR A 116 -6.96 18.13 13.53
CA TYR A 116 -7.91 18.21 14.64
C TYR A 116 -8.44 16.89 15.19
N VAL A 117 -8.61 15.85 14.37
CA VAL A 117 -9.16 14.55 14.78
C VAL A 117 -8.08 13.46 14.92
N GLY A 118 -6.87 13.72 14.44
CA GLY A 118 -5.77 12.74 14.47
C GLY A 118 -6.16 11.45 13.74
N TYR A 119 -5.96 10.32 14.38
CA TYR A 119 -6.28 8.99 13.83
C TYR A 119 -7.78 8.62 13.92
N ALA A 120 -8.61 9.41 14.63
CA ALA A 120 -10.07 9.23 14.65
C ALA A 120 -10.73 9.79 13.37
N MET A 121 -10.12 9.54 12.24
CA MET A 121 -10.56 9.96 10.91
C MET A 121 -11.72 9.10 10.44
N GLY A 122 -12.84 9.72 10.07
CA GLY A 122 -14.05 8.99 9.65
C GLY A 122 -13.93 8.36 8.26
N ASP A 123 -14.78 7.36 7.99
CA ASP A 123 -14.73 6.52 6.78
C ASP A 123 -14.74 7.31 5.47
N HIS A 124 -15.59 8.34 5.34
CA HIS A 124 -15.62 9.17 4.13
C HIS A 124 -14.28 9.86 3.84
N ALA A 125 -13.58 10.32 4.88
CA ALA A 125 -12.27 10.93 4.70
C ALA A 125 -11.20 9.87 4.38
N GLN A 126 -11.34 8.65 4.91
CA GLN A 126 -10.49 7.50 4.55
C GLN A 126 -10.64 7.16 3.06
N MET A 127 -11.88 7.05 2.58
CA MET A 127 -12.19 6.77 1.17
C MET A 127 -11.69 7.90 0.25
N ALA A 128 -11.88 9.17 0.65
CA ALA A 128 -11.41 10.32 -0.11
C ALA A 128 -9.89 10.35 -0.28
N ASP A 129 -9.12 9.88 0.71
CA ASP A 129 -7.67 9.74 0.57
C ASP A 129 -7.30 8.68 -0.50
N ALA A 130 -8.03 7.55 -0.57
CA ALA A 130 -7.80 6.55 -1.61
C ALA A 130 -8.12 7.10 -3.01
N ASP A 131 -9.22 7.86 -3.15
CA ASP A 131 -9.57 8.55 -4.40
C ASP A 131 -8.48 9.54 -4.81
N LEU A 132 -7.96 10.32 -3.88
CA LEU A 132 -6.89 11.29 -4.14
C LEU A 132 -5.60 10.60 -4.62
N ILE A 133 -5.22 9.50 -3.98
CA ILE A 133 -4.03 8.72 -4.35
C ILE A 133 -4.16 8.15 -5.77
N LYS A 134 -5.28 7.49 -6.06
CA LYS A 134 -5.47 6.79 -7.33
C LYS A 134 -5.83 7.73 -8.47
N ASN A 135 -6.85 8.56 -8.27
CA ASN A 135 -7.47 9.32 -9.35
C ASN A 135 -6.77 10.65 -9.60
N GLU A 136 -6.38 11.38 -8.54
CA GLU A 136 -5.76 12.70 -8.69
C GLU A 136 -4.25 12.62 -8.88
N PHE A 137 -3.55 11.83 -8.06
CA PHE A 137 -2.07 11.74 -8.13
C PHE A 137 -1.56 10.57 -8.96
N LYS A 138 -2.45 9.68 -9.42
CA LYS A 138 -2.13 8.58 -10.34
C LYS A 138 -1.11 7.57 -9.80
N PHE A 139 -1.10 7.33 -8.49
CA PHE A 139 -0.34 6.22 -7.90
C PHE A 139 -1.03 4.89 -8.19
N ASN A 140 -0.25 3.82 -8.27
CA ASN A 140 -0.77 2.46 -8.36
C ASN A 140 -0.55 1.64 -7.09
N LEU A 141 0.18 2.18 -6.10
CA LEU A 141 0.49 1.53 -4.84
C LEU A 141 0.42 2.52 -3.67
N VAL A 142 -0.12 2.07 -2.54
CA VAL A 142 -0.01 2.75 -1.24
C VAL A 142 0.58 1.81 -0.20
N ARG A 143 1.46 2.32 0.67
CA ARG A 143 1.90 1.62 1.86
C ARG A 143 1.26 2.23 3.09
N THR A 144 0.69 1.38 3.94
CA THR A 144 0.00 1.75 5.18
C THR A 144 0.99 1.96 6.31
N SER A 145 1.81 3.00 6.20
CA SER A 145 2.87 3.28 7.17
C SER A 145 2.31 3.83 8.50
N HIS A 146 2.61 3.30 9.66
CA HIS A 146 3.30 2.05 9.98
C HIS A 146 2.35 1.22 10.85
N TYR A 147 1.20 0.85 10.32
CA TYR A 147 0.11 0.12 11.00
C TYR A 147 -1.02 -0.20 10.03
N PRO A 148 -1.85 -1.23 10.30
CA PRO A 148 -3.05 -1.50 9.50
C PRO A 148 -4.01 -0.31 9.54
N GLN A 149 -4.57 0.05 8.39
CA GLN A 149 -5.46 1.21 8.27
C GLN A 149 -6.93 0.81 8.32
N ALA A 150 -7.83 1.81 8.28
CA ALA A 150 -9.26 1.59 8.39
C ALA A 150 -9.78 0.68 7.28
N PRO A 151 -10.69 -0.27 7.56
CA PRO A 151 -11.29 -1.13 6.54
C PRO A 151 -11.91 -0.34 5.39
N ALA A 152 -12.57 0.79 5.66
CA ALA A 152 -13.16 1.64 4.62
C ALA A 152 -12.12 2.17 3.60
N PHE A 153 -10.85 2.38 4.03
CA PHE A 153 -9.76 2.73 3.13
C PHE A 153 -9.39 1.56 2.22
N LEU A 154 -9.25 0.36 2.79
CA LEU A 154 -8.92 -0.86 2.05
C LEU A 154 -10.04 -1.25 1.07
N ASP A 155 -11.29 -1.18 1.53
CA ASP A 155 -12.47 -1.36 0.68
C ASP A 155 -12.45 -0.44 -0.54
N ARG A 156 -12.06 0.83 -0.34
CA ARG A 156 -11.96 1.77 -1.43
C ARG A 156 -10.77 1.49 -2.34
N CYS A 157 -9.63 1.02 -1.80
CA CYS A 157 -8.51 0.56 -2.62
C CYS A 157 -8.91 -0.61 -3.53
N ASP A 158 -9.71 -1.56 -3.02
CA ASP A 158 -10.26 -2.66 -3.82
C ASP A 158 -11.12 -2.16 -4.99
N GLU A 159 -11.98 -1.18 -4.74
CA GLU A 159 -12.89 -0.58 -5.74
C GLU A 159 -12.14 0.20 -6.81
N LEU A 160 -11.03 0.85 -6.45
CA LEU A 160 -10.26 1.73 -7.34
C LEU A 160 -9.15 1.02 -8.11
N GLY A 161 -8.80 -0.23 -7.76
CA GLY A 161 -7.60 -0.86 -8.30
C GLY A 161 -6.31 -0.23 -7.77
N LEU A 162 -6.29 0.19 -6.50
CA LEU A 162 -5.11 0.71 -5.83
C LEU A 162 -4.45 -0.41 -5.02
N LEU A 163 -3.25 -0.80 -5.40
CA LEU A 163 -2.47 -1.83 -4.70
C LEU A 163 -2.08 -1.35 -3.29
N VAL A 164 -2.00 -2.29 -2.35
CA VAL A 164 -1.68 -2.01 -0.95
C VAL A 164 -0.51 -2.88 -0.48
N PHE A 165 0.47 -2.26 0.14
CA PHE A 165 1.45 -2.90 1.02
C PHE A 165 1.02 -2.59 2.46
N GLU A 166 0.48 -3.57 3.16
CA GLU A 166 0.00 -3.42 4.52
C GLU A 166 0.98 -4.01 5.52
N GLU A 167 1.22 -3.30 6.65
CA GLU A 167 2.21 -3.70 7.63
C GLU A 167 1.71 -3.63 9.08
N ILE A 168 2.36 -4.43 9.94
CA ILE A 168 2.09 -4.46 11.39
C ILE A 168 2.51 -3.16 12.06
N PRO A 169 1.89 -2.80 13.22
CA PRO A 169 2.23 -1.57 13.92
C PRO A 169 3.65 -1.57 14.48
N GLY A 170 4.37 -0.47 14.27
CA GLY A 170 5.64 -0.22 14.95
C GLY A 170 6.69 0.53 14.14
N TRP A 171 7.59 1.19 14.88
CA TRP A 171 8.71 1.93 14.33
C TRP A 171 9.94 1.79 15.23
N GLN A 172 11.04 1.24 14.66
CA GLN A 172 12.37 1.05 15.21
C GLN A 172 12.48 0.18 16.48
N HIS A 173 11.51 0.23 17.37
CA HIS A 173 11.57 -0.46 18.66
C HIS A 173 11.22 -1.95 18.54
N ILE A 174 12.06 -2.78 19.15
CA ILE A 174 11.77 -4.20 19.44
C ILE A 174 11.91 -4.38 20.96
N GLY A 175 10.82 -4.77 21.61
CA GLY A 175 10.77 -5.02 23.03
C GLY A 175 11.24 -6.42 23.45
N ASP A 176 10.89 -6.77 24.66
CA ASP A 176 11.13 -8.09 25.25
C ASP A 176 10.22 -9.18 24.63
N GLU A 177 10.33 -10.40 25.15
CA GLU A 177 9.57 -11.55 24.64
C GLU A 177 8.05 -11.33 24.74
N VAL A 178 7.55 -10.69 25.78
CA VAL A 178 6.11 -10.39 25.95
C VAL A 178 5.65 -9.40 24.87
N TRP A 179 6.44 -8.38 24.60
CA TRP A 179 6.16 -7.42 23.54
C TRP A 179 6.20 -8.10 22.16
N GLN A 180 7.17 -8.99 21.91
CA GLN A 180 7.29 -9.74 20.65
C GLN A 180 6.07 -10.66 20.42
N GLN A 181 5.57 -11.32 21.45
CA GLN A 181 4.33 -12.11 21.35
C GLN A 181 3.12 -11.23 21.02
N GLY A 182 3.05 -10.02 21.56
CA GLY A 182 2.06 -9.02 21.18
C GLY A 182 2.15 -8.65 19.69
N ALA A 183 3.35 -8.43 19.17
CA ALA A 183 3.57 -8.12 17.75
C ALA A 183 3.23 -9.32 16.84
N ILE A 184 3.52 -10.55 17.25
CA ILE A 184 3.09 -11.77 16.53
C ILE A 184 1.56 -11.86 16.49
N THR A 185 0.89 -11.51 17.59
CA THR A 185 -0.58 -11.43 17.64
C THR A 185 -1.11 -10.36 16.66
N ASN A 186 -0.41 -9.23 16.52
CA ASN A 186 -0.77 -8.20 15.54
C ASN A 186 -0.65 -8.69 14.08
N VAL A 187 0.36 -9.51 13.76
CA VAL A 187 0.46 -10.15 12.43
C VAL A 187 -0.79 -10.98 12.15
N ARG A 188 -1.21 -11.83 13.11
CA ARG A 188 -2.43 -12.63 12.98
C ARG A 188 -3.65 -11.73 12.78
N ALA A 189 -3.86 -10.77 13.65
CA ALA A 189 -5.04 -9.92 13.64
C ALA A 189 -5.15 -9.11 12.32
N MET A 190 -4.03 -8.60 11.80
CA MET A 190 -3.97 -7.90 10.53
C MET A 190 -4.40 -8.82 9.38
N ILE A 191 -3.77 -9.99 9.26
CA ILE A 191 -4.04 -10.91 8.15
C ILE A 191 -5.47 -11.47 8.22
N GLU A 192 -5.94 -11.90 9.39
CA GLU A 192 -7.30 -12.43 9.55
C GLU A 192 -8.39 -11.40 9.31
N ARG A 193 -8.12 -10.12 9.58
CA ARG A 193 -9.05 -9.02 9.26
C ARG A 193 -9.13 -8.78 7.75
N ASP A 194 -7.96 -8.78 7.05
CA ASP A 194 -7.84 -8.14 5.74
C ASP A 194 -7.51 -9.09 4.58
N TRP A 195 -7.38 -10.40 4.79
CA TRP A 195 -7.02 -11.38 3.75
C TRP A 195 -7.96 -11.44 2.53
N ASN A 196 -9.20 -10.93 2.65
CA ASN A 196 -10.15 -10.91 1.53
C ASN A 196 -9.96 -9.72 0.59
N HIS A 197 -9.14 -8.73 0.93
CA HIS A 197 -8.88 -7.58 0.07
C HIS A 197 -7.95 -7.94 -1.09
N PRO A 198 -8.41 -7.91 -2.36
CA PRO A 198 -7.55 -8.18 -3.51
C PRO A 198 -6.48 -7.11 -3.73
N SER A 199 -6.70 -5.89 -3.26
CA SER A 199 -5.74 -4.78 -3.32
C SER A 199 -4.44 -5.06 -2.55
N ILE A 200 -4.50 -5.81 -1.44
CA ILE A 200 -3.30 -6.12 -0.65
C ILE A 200 -2.45 -7.14 -1.41
N ILE A 201 -1.20 -6.75 -1.73
CA ILE A 201 -0.25 -7.56 -2.49
C ILE A 201 0.97 -8.03 -1.70
N LEU A 202 1.20 -7.43 -0.53
CA LEU A 202 2.37 -7.70 0.31
C LEU A 202 2.01 -7.52 1.78
N TRP A 203 2.37 -8.49 2.62
CA TRP A 203 2.25 -8.38 4.07
C TRP A 203 3.56 -7.88 4.69
N GLY A 204 3.52 -6.74 5.38
CA GLY A 204 4.64 -6.21 6.17
C GLY A 204 4.71 -6.86 7.53
N VAL A 205 5.64 -7.78 7.70
CA VAL A 205 5.74 -8.61 8.92
C VAL A 205 6.92 -8.25 9.81
N ARG A 206 7.60 -7.14 9.51
CA ARG A 206 8.72 -6.58 10.26
C ARG A 206 8.38 -5.17 10.74
N ILE A 207 8.81 -4.84 11.96
CA ILE A 207 8.71 -3.47 12.49
C ILE A 207 9.54 -2.53 11.62
N ASN A 208 8.92 -1.45 11.14
CA ASN A 208 9.60 -0.47 10.28
C ASN A 208 10.91 0.02 10.88
N GLU A 209 11.99 0.01 10.07
CA GLU A 209 13.34 0.50 10.42
C GLU A 209 13.96 -0.10 11.68
N SER A 210 13.47 -1.23 12.14
CA SER A 210 14.05 -1.90 13.29
C SER A 210 15.38 -2.60 12.95
N ARG A 211 16.16 -2.85 13.99
CA ARG A 211 17.34 -3.75 13.89
C ARG A 211 16.91 -5.16 13.51
N ASP A 212 17.86 -5.96 13.03
CA ASP A 212 17.64 -7.39 12.82
C ASP A 212 17.35 -8.11 14.15
N CYS A 213 16.40 -9.03 14.10
CA CYS A 213 16.03 -9.92 15.18
C CYS A 213 15.49 -11.21 14.56
N ASP A 214 16.42 -12.05 14.10
CA ASP A 214 16.14 -13.17 13.19
C ASP A 214 15.12 -14.16 13.77
N ASP A 215 15.23 -14.51 15.06
CA ASP A 215 14.29 -15.42 15.72
C ASP A 215 12.86 -14.86 15.74
N PHE A 216 12.71 -13.58 16.01
CA PHE A 216 11.41 -12.91 16.02
C PHE A 216 10.82 -12.81 14.61
N TYR A 217 11.61 -12.35 13.65
CA TYR A 217 11.12 -12.17 12.27
C TYR A 217 10.93 -13.47 11.51
N THR A 218 11.64 -14.53 11.88
CA THR A 218 11.33 -15.88 11.38
C THR A 218 9.92 -16.31 11.83
N GLN A 219 9.54 -16.05 13.07
CA GLN A 219 8.21 -16.40 13.59
C GLN A 219 7.10 -15.58 12.90
N THR A 220 7.28 -14.26 12.73
CA THR A 220 6.26 -13.42 12.07
C THR A 220 6.07 -13.81 10.62
N ASN A 221 7.16 -14.11 9.91
CA ASN A 221 7.12 -14.54 8.51
C ASN A 221 6.45 -15.91 8.35
N GLN A 222 6.84 -16.90 9.17
CA GLN A 222 6.22 -18.23 9.16
C GLN A 222 4.72 -18.16 9.46
N LEU A 223 4.31 -17.32 10.43
CA LEU A 223 2.91 -17.14 10.75
C LEU A 223 2.13 -16.55 9.58
N ALA A 224 2.67 -15.55 8.92
CA ALA A 224 2.02 -14.92 7.78
C ALA A 224 1.78 -15.94 6.65
N HIS A 225 2.78 -16.72 6.28
CA HIS A 225 2.63 -17.79 5.28
C HIS A 225 1.66 -18.90 5.69
N ALA A 226 1.62 -19.24 6.98
CA ALA A 226 0.66 -20.24 7.50
C ALA A 226 -0.79 -19.75 7.43
N LEU A 227 -1.02 -18.46 7.60
CA LEU A 227 -2.34 -17.83 7.52
C LEU A 227 -2.75 -17.54 6.07
N ASP A 228 -1.85 -17.00 5.29
CA ASP A 228 -2.10 -16.62 3.89
C ASP A 228 -0.91 -17.01 2.98
N PRO A 229 -0.94 -18.22 2.41
CA PRO A 229 0.09 -18.67 1.48
C PRO A 229 -0.01 -18.03 0.10
N SER A 230 -1.02 -17.20 -0.14
CA SER A 230 -1.27 -16.57 -1.45
C SER A 230 -0.53 -15.25 -1.66
N ARG A 231 0.00 -14.65 -0.60
CA ARG A 231 0.74 -13.39 -0.64
C ARG A 231 2.15 -13.55 -0.12
N GLN A 232 3.05 -12.82 -0.76
CA GLN A 232 4.43 -12.70 -0.31
C GLN A 232 4.55 -11.74 0.88
N THR A 233 5.66 -11.83 1.60
CA THR A 233 5.97 -11.03 2.77
C THR A 233 7.11 -10.04 2.50
N GLY A 234 7.09 -8.91 3.20
CA GLY A 234 8.15 -7.91 3.20
C GLY A 234 8.43 -7.39 4.60
N GLY A 235 9.51 -6.67 4.76
CA GLY A 235 9.87 -6.08 6.05
C GLY A 235 10.84 -4.91 5.89
N VAL A 236 10.38 -3.72 6.24
CA VAL A 236 11.04 -2.47 5.91
C VAL A 236 12.30 -2.22 6.76
N ARG A 237 13.41 -2.09 6.08
CA ARG A 237 14.76 -1.85 6.63
C ARG A 237 15.25 -0.44 6.31
N CYS A 238 16.17 0.08 7.13
CA CYS A 238 16.89 1.33 6.84
C CYS A 238 18.41 1.14 6.77
N HIS A 239 18.93 -0.08 6.97
CA HIS A 239 20.36 -0.41 6.89
C HIS A 239 20.64 -1.51 5.89
N ALA A 240 21.78 -1.42 5.25
CA ALA A 240 22.24 -2.42 4.27
C ALA A 240 22.72 -3.72 4.96
N ASN A 241 22.78 -4.79 4.18
CA ASN A 241 23.25 -6.13 4.62
C ASN A 241 22.42 -6.72 5.76
N SER A 242 21.15 -6.35 5.87
CA SER A 242 20.21 -6.94 6.79
C SER A 242 19.78 -8.33 6.32
N THR A 243 19.55 -9.25 7.25
CA THR A 243 19.10 -10.61 6.94
C THR A 243 17.78 -10.60 6.19
N LEU A 244 17.69 -11.32 5.06
CA LEU A 244 16.47 -11.53 4.30
C LEU A 244 15.77 -12.80 4.79
N LEU A 245 14.69 -12.64 5.53
CA LEU A 245 13.83 -13.71 6.02
C LEU A 245 12.47 -13.72 5.30
N GLU A 246 12.07 -12.58 4.79
CA GLU A 246 10.87 -12.36 4.02
C GLU A 246 11.11 -12.67 2.52
N ASP A 247 10.06 -12.70 1.72
CA ASP A 247 10.15 -12.99 0.27
C ASP A 247 10.72 -11.80 -0.51
N VAL A 248 10.41 -10.57 -0.08
CA VAL A 248 10.81 -9.33 -0.76
C VAL A 248 11.71 -8.52 0.14
N TYR A 249 12.90 -8.17 -0.35
CA TYR A 249 13.79 -7.24 0.34
C TYR A 249 13.27 -5.82 0.16
N THR A 250 12.76 -5.23 1.23
CA THR A 250 12.21 -3.87 1.22
C THR A 250 13.09 -2.92 2.01
N MET A 251 13.42 -1.75 1.44
CA MET A 251 14.43 -0.84 1.96
C MET A 251 14.01 0.62 1.89
N ASN A 252 14.14 1.34 3.01
CA ASN A 252 14.11 2.79 3.03
C ASN A 252 15.45 3.34 2.54
N ASP A 253 15.46 3.98 1.37
CA ASP A 253 16.69 4.41 0.70
C ASP A 253 16.82 5.94 0.66
N PHE A 254 17.27 6.51 1.77
CA PHE A 254 17.44 7.95 1.97
C PHE A 254 18.88 8.39 1.63
N VAL A 255 19.29 8.28 0.35
CA VAL A 255 20.67 8.62 -0.08
C VAL A 255 20.76 9.90 -0.88
N LEU A 256 19.69 10.43 -1.44
CA LEU A 256 19.69 11.65 -2.23
C LEU A 256 19.82 12.90 -1.35
N ASN A 257 21.06 13.23 -0.98
CA ASN A 257 21.38 14.37 -0.09
C ASN A 257 22.06 15.55 -0.81
N GLY A 258 21.79 15.70 -2.12
CA GLY A 258 22.40 16.74 -2.97
C GLY A 258 23.53 16.22 -3.86
N GLY A 259 23.92 14.94 -3.74
CA GLY A 259 24.83 14.26 -4.67
C GLY A 259 24.10 13.65 -5.86
N ASP A 260 24.85 12.95 -6.72
CA ASP A 260 24.35 12.36 -7.97
C ASP A 260 23.61 11.02 -7.76
N VAL A 261 23.80 10.37 -6.59
CA VAL A 261 23.18 9.08 -6.31
C VAL A 261 21.76 9.28 -5.79
N ALA A 262 20.77 8.90 -6.60
CA ALA A 262 19.37 8.97 -6.23
C ALA A 262 18.87 7.72 -5.50
N LEU A 263 19.31 6.53 -5.94
CA LEU A 263 19.06 5.22 -5.31
C LEU A 263 20.31 4.36 -5.36
N ARG A 264 20.51 3.51 -4.35
CA ARG A 264 21.56 2.48 -4.35
C ARG A 264 21.11 1.28 -5.20
N LYS A 265 22.08 0.58 -5.78
CA LYS A 265 21.81 -0.67 -6.48
C LYS A 265 21.39 -1.76 -5.48
N PRO A 266 20.38 -2.61 -5.83
CA PRO A 266 19.89 -3.66 -4.93
C PRO A 266 21.00 -4.54 -4.34
N GLN A 267 22.00 -4.93 -5.12
CA GLN A 267 23.14 -5.74 -4.66
C GLN A 267 23.99 -5.05 -3.61
N GLN A 268 24.16 -3.73 -3.71
CA GLN A 268 24.91 -2.93 -2.72
C GLN A 268 24.14 -2.83 -1.38
N VAL A 269 22.81 -2.88 -1.45
CA VAL A 269 21.96 -2.80 -0.28
C VAL A 269 21.80 -4.16 0.39
N THR A 270 21.50 -5.18 -0.38
CA THR A 270 21.24 -6.53 0.14
C THR A 270 22.50 -7.25 0.61
N GLY A 271 23.65 -6.98 -0.04
CA GLY A 271 24.89 -7.73 0.18
C GLY A 271 24.84 -9.19 -0.25
N LEU A 272 23.81 -9.59 -1.00
CA LEU A 272 23.59 -10.98 -1.42
C LEU A 272 24.30 -11.24 -2.78
N ASP A 273 24.87 -12.44 -2.93
CA ASP A 273 25.50 -12.88 -4.19
C ASP A 273 24.49 -13.21 -5.30
N ARG A 274 23.21 -13.16 -5.00
CA ARG A 274 22.10 -13.43 -5.93
C ARG A 274 21.13 -12.27 -5.99
N GLN A 275 20.46 -12.12 -7.11
CA GLN A 275 19.32 -11.21 -7.21
C GLN A 275 18.14 -11.78 -6.42
N VAL A 276 17.41 -10.88 -5.75
CA VAL A 276 16.21 -11.16 -4.98
C VAL A 276 15.14 -10.14 -5.33
N PRO A 277 13.84 -10.43 -5.10
CA PRO A 277 12.81 -9.42 -5.20
C PRO A 277 13.14 -8.21 -4.32
N TYR A 278 13.12 -7.01 -4.90
CA TYR A 278 13.57 -5.79 -4.22
C TYR A 278 12.63 -4.61 -4.48
N MET A 279 12.33 -3.85 -3.44
CA MET A 279 11.51 -2.65 -3.53
C MET A 279 12.04 -1.55 -2.59
N VAL A 280 12.05 -0.31 -3.06
CA VAL A 280 12.34 0.87 -2.24
C VAL A 280 11.05 1.32 -1.56
N THR A 281 11.04 1.38 -0.23
CA THR A 281 9.83 1.61 0.57
C THR A 281 9.71 3.00 1.14
N GLU A 282 10.79 3.75 1.20
CA GLU A 282 10.77 5.18 1.49
C GLU A 282 11.95 5.90 0.82
N PHE A 283 11.72 7.13 0.38
CA PHE A 283 12.73 8.04 -0.12
C PHE A 283 12.29 9.51 0.01
N ASN A 284 13.21 10.46 -0.03
CA ASN A 284 13.02 11.90 0.12
C ASN A 284 12.50 12.32 1.52
N GLY A 285 11.31 12.83 1.62
CA GLY A 285 10.63 13.22 2.85
C GLY A 285 11.43 14.12 3.78
N HIS A 286 11.89 13.57 4.88
CA HIS A 286 12.63 14.29 5.93
C HIS A 286 13.98 14.87 5.47
N MET A 287 14.54 14.37 4.37
CA MET A 287 15.81 14.89 3.83
C MET A 287 15.66 16.27 3.20
N PHE A 288 14.46 16.63 2.78
CA PHE A 288 14.18 17.95 2.20
C PHE A 288 12.76 18.42 2.54
N PRO A 289 12.46 18.71 3.82
CA PRO A 289 11.15 19.16 4.22
C PRO A 289 10.75 20.42 3.46
N THR A 290 9.56 20.43 2.86
CA THR A 290 9.10 21.52 2.02
C THR A 290 7.67 21.90 2.40
N LYS A 291 7.48 23.15 2.79
CA LYS A 291 6.16 23.71 3.07
C LYS A 291 5.50 24.18 1.76
N ARG A 292 4.18 24.09 1.68
CA ARG A 292 3.45 24.54 0.49
C ARG A 292 3.68 26.01 0.13
N PHE A 293 4.05 26.81 1.11
CA PHE A 293 4.31 28.26 0.95
C PHE A 293 5.81 28.63 0.97
N ASP A 294 6.72 27.67 0.88
CA ASP A 294 8.14 27.96 0.66
C ASP A 294 8.37 28.61 -0.72
N CYS A 295 9.52 29.27 -0.87
CA CYS A 295 9.91 29.91 -2.11
C CYS A 295 9.98 28.94 -3.30
N GLU A 296 9.90 29.45 -4.51
CA GLU A 296 9.86 28.64 -5.74
C GLU A 296 11.13 27.79 -5.90
N GLU A 297 12.30 28.28 -5.56
CA GLU A 297 13.56 27.54 -5.65
C GLU A 297 13.50 26.27 -4.80
N ARG A 298 12.91 26.36 -3.59
CA ARG A 298 12.71 25.19 -2.73
C ARG A 298 11.69 24.21 -3.31
N GLN A 299 10.61 24.73 -3.88
CA GLN A 299 9.60 23.91 -4.56
C GLN A 299 10.18 23.21 -5.80
N HIS A 300 11.02 23.91 -6.59
CA HIS A 300 11.73 23.32 -7.73
C HIS A 300 12.65 22.19 -7.31
N GLU A 301 13.50 22.40 -6.32
CA GLU A 301 14.38 21.33 -5.82
C GLU A 301 13.58 20.16 -5.24
N HIS A 302 12.46 20.42 -4.57
CA HIS A 302 11.54 19.35 -4.10
C HIS A 302 11.02 18.49 -5.26
N VAL A 303 10.56 19.11 -6.34
CA VAL A 303 10.14 18.44 -7.57
C VAL A 303 11.29 17.63 -8.18
N LEU A 304 12.46 18.24 -8.35
CA LEU A 304 13.62 17.58 -8.96
C LEU A 304 14.10 16.38 -8.16
N ARG A 305 14.03 16.42 -6.83
CA ARG A 305 14.37 15.27 -5.98
C ARG A 305 13.44 14.07 -6.21
N HIS A 306 12.13 14.32 -6.35
CA HIS A 306 11.17 13.27 -6.68
C HIS A 306 11.42 12.69 -8.09
N LEU A 307 11.67 13.55 -9.08
CA LEU A 307 11.99 13.13 -10.45
C LEU A 307 13.26 12.27 -10.51
N ARG A 308 14.36 12.68 -9.86
CA ARG A 308 15.63 11.94 -9.86
C ARG A 308 15.47 10.52 -9.29
N VAL A 309 14.71 10.37 -8.20
CA VAL A 309 14.48 9.04 -7.61
C VAL A 309 13.58 8.19 -8.50
N LEU A 310 12.52 8.75 -9.06
CA LEU A 310 11.67 8.03 -10.01
C LEU A 310 12.44 7.57 -11.24
N ASP A 311 13.25 8.45 -11.84
CA ASP A 311 14.08 8.13 -12.98
C ASP A 311 15.05 6.98 -12.68
N ALA A 312 15.76 7.04 -11.55
CA ALA A 312 16.63 5.96 -11.10
C ALA A 312 15.88 4.65 -10.85
N CYS A 313 14.67 4.72 -10.29
CA CYS A 313 13.82 3.55 -10.08
C CYS A 313 13.37 2.93 -11.41
N TYR A 314 12.91 3.74 -12.36
CA TYR A 314 12.46 3.26 -13.67
C TYR A 314 13.62 2.71 -14.52
N ALA A 315 14.81 3.29 -14.39
CA ALA A 315 16.00 2.83 -15.10
C ALA A 315 16.51 1.46 -14.64
N ASP A 316 16.17 1.01 -13.43
CA ASP A 316 16.64 -0.28 -12.91
C ASP A 316 15.49 -1.32 -12.92
N PRO A 317 15.55 -2.34 -13.82
CA PRO A 317 14.52 -3.35 -13.92
C PRO A 317 14.42 -4.27 -12.69
N ASN A 318 15.47 -4.35 -11.87
CA ASN A 318 15.54 -5.19 -10.67
C ASN A 318 14.86 -4.54 -9.45
N ILE A 319 14.50 -3.26 -9.54
CA ILE A 319 13.69 -2.58 -8.53
C ILE A 319 12.23 -2.72 -8.92
N ALA A 320 11.42 -3.47 -8.17
CA ALA A 320 9.99 -3.68 -8.45
C ALA A 320 9.21 -2.36 -8.47
N GLY A 321 9.64 -1.41 -7.66
CA GLY A 321 9.08 -0.06 -7.58
C GLY A 321 9.63 0.73 -6.42
N CYS A 322 9.13 1.95 -6.26
CA CYS A 322 9.51 2.83 -5.17
C CYS A 322 8.29 3.55 -4.58
N ILE A 323 8.34 3.78 -3.26
CA ILE A 323 7.27 4.38 -2.48
C ILE A 323 7.80 5.64 -1.82
N ALA A 324 7.25 6.80 -2.18
CA ALA A 324 7.73 8.09 -1.64
C ALA A 324 7.31 8.28 -0.17
N TRP A 325 8.14 8.89 0.61
CA TRP A 325 7.79 9.43 1.92
C TRP A 325 7.48 10.93 1.77
N CYS A 326 6.24 11.39 1.94
CA CYS A 326 4.99 10.67 2.10
C CYS A 326 3.84 11.47 1.46
N LEU A 327 2.58 11.03 1.63
CA LEU A 327 1.41 11.62 0.97
C LEU A 327 1.09 13.02 1.52
N PHE A 328 1.02 13.16 2.85
CA PHE A 328 0.64 14.40 3.52
C PHE A 328 1.68 14.83 4.55
N ASP A 329 1.77 16.13 4.77
CA ASP A 329 2.34 16.65 6.01
C ASP A 329 1.53 16.13 7.20
N TYR A 330 2.18 15.82 8.31
CA TYR A 330 1.52 15.19 9.45
C TYR A 330 2.05 15.69 10.78
N ASN A 331 1.21 15.63 11.82
CA ASN A 331 1.61 15.95 13.17
C ASN A 331 2.54 14.87 13.72
N THR A 332 3.50 15.29 14.53
CA THR A 332 4.50 14.40 15.13
C THR A 332 4.78 14.80 16.58
N HIS A 333 5.62 14.00 17.26
CA HIS A 333 6.03 14.29 18.64
C HIS A 333 7.10 15.40 18.70
N LYS A 334 7.41 15.85 19.91
CA LYS A 334 8.29 17.01 20.16
C LYS A 334 9.73 16.86 19.66
N ASP A 335 10.20 15.64 19.48
CA ASP A 335 11.58 15.32 19.15
C ASP A 335 11.77 15.07 17.64
N PHE A 336 10.72 15.25 16.83
CA PHE A 336 10.74 15.04 15.40
C PHE A 336 9.90 16.10 14.68
N GLY A 337 10.28 16.44 13.45
CA GLY A 337 9.61 17.48 12.67
C GLY A 337 10.22 18.87 12.86
N SER A 338 9.54 19.86 12.32
CA SER A 338 9.92 21.28 12.46
C SER A 338 9.34 21.85 13.75
N GLY A 339 9.99 22.47 14.61
CA GLY A 339 9.64 23.00 15.93
C GLY A 339 8.16 23.23 16.28
N ASP A 340 7.28 23.28 15.29
CA ASP A 340 5.82 23.32 15.37
C ASP A 340 5.16 21.92 15.46
N ARG A 341 5.94 20.85 15.59
CA ARG A 341 5.51 19.45 15.62
C ARG A 341 4.80 18.98 14.37
N ILE A 342 5.19 19.52 13.23
CA ILE A 342 4.72 19.08 11.90
C ILE A 342 5.91 18.57 11.11
N CYS A 343 5.75 17.39 10.50
CA CYS A 343 6.62 16.88 9.48
C CYS A 343 6.14 17.38 8.12
N TYR A 344 6.88 18.30 7.51
CA TYR A 344 6.61 18.83 6.16
C TYR A 344 7.19 17.91 5.08
N HIS A 345 6.93 16.61 5.20
CA HIS A 345 7.49 15.56 4.36
C HIS A 345 6.58 15.19 3.19
N GLY A 346 5.33 15.64 3.23
CA GLY A 346 4.31 15.29 2.26
C GLY A 346 4.51 15.92 0.88
N ILE A 347 4.01 15.23 -0.15
CA ILE A 347 3.77 15.85 -1.46
C ILE A 347 2.52 16.75 -1.47
N SER A 348 1.73 16.69 -0.39
CA SER A 348 0.61 17.58 -0.09
C SER A 348 0.72 18.09 1.34
N ASP A 349 0.02 19.17 1.64
CA ASP A 349 -0.10 19.64 3.02
C ASP A 349 -1.09 18.76 3.83
N MET A 350 -1.18 19.00 5.13
CA MET A 350 -2.05 18.21 6.01
C MET A 350 -3.56 18.35 5.71
N PHE A 351 -3.95 19.35 4.92
CA PHE A 351 -5.31 19.58 4.44
C PHE A 351 -5.54 18.99 3.04
N ARG A 352 -4.61 18.16 2.54
CA ARG A 352 -4.64 17.50 1.23
C ARG A 352 -4.43 18.44 0.04
N MET A 353 -4.01 19.69 0.29
CA MET A 353 -3.68 20.61 -0.80
C MET A 353 -2.33 20.23 -1.42
N PRO A 354 -2.25 19.98 -2.75
CA PRO A 354 -1.04 19.50 -3.38
C PRO A 354 0.09 20.54 -3.32
N LYS A 355 1.31 20.06 -3.16
CA LYS A 355 2.56 20.78 -3.51
C LYS A 355 2.92 20.42 -4.94
N PHE A 356 3.86 21.14 -5.56
CA PHE A 356 4.24 20.84 -6.95
C PHE A 356 4.77 19.41 -7.15
N ALA A 357 5.40 18.81 -6.13
CA ALA A 357 5.86 17.43 -6.19
C ALA A 357 4.74 16.38 -6.40
N ALA A 358 3.48 16.68 -6.06
CA ALA A 358 2.36 15.81 -6.35
C ALA A 358 2.16 15.59 -7.86
N TYR A 359 2.40 16.62 -8.65
CA TYR A 359 2.25 16.59 -10.11
C TYR A 359 3.36 15.82 -10.83
N VAL A 360 4.48 15.54 -10.16
CA VAL A 360 5.50 14.59 -10.65
C VAL A 360 4.89 13.21 -10.85
N TYR A 361 4.07 12.76 -9.90
CA TYR A 361 3.42 11.46 -9.97
C TYR A 361 2.23 11.47 -10.93
N LYS A 362 1.46 12.56 -10.92
CA LYS A 362 0.37 12.74 -11.88
C LYS A 362 0.86 12.69 -13.32
N SER A 363 2.01 13.27 -13.63
CA SER A 363 2.60 13.23 -14.99
C SER A 363 3.16 11.88 -15.42
N GLN A 364 3.03 10.84 -14.58
CA GLN A 364 3.46 9.47 -14.91
C GLN A 364 2.30 8.57 -15.39
N CYS A 365 1.07 9.09 -15.50
CA CYS A 365 -0.03 8.34 -16.10
C CYS A 365 0.11 8.29 -17.64
N ASP A 366 -0.61 7.36 -18.26
CA ASP A 366 -0.71 7.33 -19.72
C ASP A 366 -1.44 8.60 -20.22
N VAL A 367 -0.94 9.20 -21.28
CA VAL A 367 -1.55 10.38 -21.91
C VAL A 367 -2.99 10.10 -22.38
N ALA A 368 -3.28 8.85 -22.74
CA ALA A 368 -4.63 8.42 -23.13
C ALA A 368 -5.62 8.46 -21.96
N ASP A 369 -5.14 8.31 -20.71
CA ASP A 369 -5.99 8.44 -19.51
C ASP A 369 -6.23 9.91 -19.18
N GLU A 370 -5.18 10.71 -19.16
CA GLU A 370 -5.25 12.14 -18.87
C GLU A 370 -4.00 12.85 -19.40
N PRO A 371 -4.11 13.81 -20.35
CA PRO A 371 -2.99 14.66 -20.72
C PRO A 371 -2.67 15.61 -19.57
N VAL A 372 -1.40 15.63 -19.15
CA VAL A 372 -0.91 16.43 -18.03
C VAL A 372 0.08 17.46 -18.52
N MET A 373 -0.14 18.73 -18.17
CA MET A 373 0.82 19.81 -18.32
C MET A 373 0.73 20.71 -17.09
N HIS A 374 1.74 20.69 -16.23
CA HIS A 374 1.74 21.45 -14.99
C HIS A 374 3.02 22.26 -14.82
N PRO A 375 2.97 23.61 -14.96
CA PRO A 375 4.10 24.48 -14.66
C PRO A 375 4.41 24.51 -13.17
N VAL A 376 5.69 24.40 -12.82
CA VAL A 376 6.15 24.45 -11.43
C VAL A 376 6.43 25.89 -11.04
N THR A 377 5.39 26.68 -10.91
CA THR A 377 5.47 28.10 -10.53
C THR A 377 4.15 28.59 -9.94
N PHE A 378 4.24 29.53 -9.02
CA PHE A 378 3.07 30.24 -8.48
C PHE A 378 2.56 31.37 -9.40
N TRP A 379 3.28 31.69 -10.46
CA TRP A 379 3.02 32.90 -11.32
C TRP A 379 2.93 34.21 -10.51
N ALA A 380 3.57 34.22 -9.33
CA ALA A 380 3.51 35.31 -8.39
C ALA A 380 4.71 36.26 -8.59
N ARG A 381 4.50 37.56 -8.30
CA ARG A 381 5.55 38.55 -8.21
C ARG A 381 5.62 39.11 -6.79
N GLY A 382 6.81 39.53 -6.37
CA GLY A 382 7.00 40.19 -5.08
C GLY A 382 7.35 39.20 -3.96
N GLU A 383 6.56 39.12 -2.90
CA GLU A 383 6.93 38.47 -1.62
C GLU A 383 7.23 36.97 -1.69
N ARG A 384 6.80 36.25 -2.71
CA ARG A 384 6.92 34.78 -2.77
C ARG A 384 8.08 34.26 -3.60
N CYS A 385 8.61 35.10 -4.49
CA CYS A 385 9.74 34.71 -5.34
C CYS A 385 10.55 35.97 -5.67
N GLU A 386 11.77 35.77 -6.13
CA GLU A 386 12.64 36.86 -6.60
C GLU A 386 12.24 37.41 -7.97
N CYS A 387 10.99 37.23 -8.36
CA CYS A 387 10.43 37.68 -9.64
C CYS A 387 11.05 37.00 -10.88
N LEU A 388 11.75 35.89 -10.72
CA LEU A 388 12.41 35.17 -11.79
C LEU A 388 11.82 33.78 -11.91
N ILE A 389 11.15 33.49 -13.03
CA ILE A 389 10.60 32.16 -13.37
C ILE A 389 11.62 31.41 -14.25
N LEU A 390 12.86 31.34 -13.81
CA LEU A 390 13.92 30.70 -14.58
C LEU A 390 14.77 29.77 -13.69
N PRO A 391 14.96 28.50 -14.10
CA PRO A 391 14.32 27.86 -15.26
C PRO A 391 12.84 27.57 -14.99
N LEU A 392 11.97 27.73 -15.98
CA LEU A 392 10.59 27.25 -15.89
C LEU A 392 10.56 25.72 -16.08
N ILE A 393 10.14 25.00 -15.04
CA ILE A 393 9.95 23.56 -15.08
C ILE A 393 8.49 23.28 -15.43
N ILE A 394 8.26 22.42 -16.41
CA ILE A 394 6.92 21.94 -16.78
C ILE A 394 6.89 20.43 -16.65
N LEU A 395 5.99 19.92 -15.83
CA LEU A 395 5.72 18.48 -15.68
C LEU A 395 4.67 18.08 -16.71
N THR A 396 5.00 17.10 -17.57
CA THR A 396 4.10 16.64 -18.63
C THR A 396 4.30 15.15 -18.93
N ASN A 397 3.25 14.50 -19.43
CA ASN A 397 3.27 13.18 -20.04
C ASN A 397 3.04 13.24 -21.56
N CYS A 398 3.05 14.43 -22.15
CA CYS A 398 2.87 14.63 -23.60
C CYS A 398 4.22 14.70 -24.31
N ASP A 399 4.31 14.11 -25.51
CA ASP A 399 5.53 14.10 -26.34
C ASP A 399 5.78 15.46 -27.02
N GLU A 400 4.71 16.17 -27.36
CA GLU A 400 4.76 17.46 -28.03
C GLU A 400 3.83 18.48 -27.36
N ARG A 401 4.20 19.76 -27.43
CA ARG A 401 3.34 20.88 -27.09
C ARG A 401 3.25 21.83 -28.27
N SER A 402 2.07 22.39 -28.52
CA SER A 402 1.93 23.54 -29.40
C SER A 402 1.96 24.82 -28.57
N GLU A 403 2.69 25.84 -29.04
CA GLU A 403 2.68 27.19 -28.49
C GLU A 403 1.82 28.03 -29.45
N GLU A 404 0.55 28.30 -29.09
CA GLU A 404 -0.31 29.25 -29.73
C GLU A 404 -0.35 30.56 -28.95
#